data_baf0f689d0ae254c7fe50e9ce505f861
#
_entry.id   baf0f689d0ae254c7fe50e9ce505f861
#
_cell.length_a   1.000
_cell.length_b   1.000
_cell.length_c   1.000
_cell.angle_alpha   90.00
_cell.angle_beta   90.00
_cell.angle_gamma   90.00
#
_symmetry.space_group_name_H-M   'P 1'
#
loop_
_entity.id
_entity.type
_entity.pdbx_description
1 polymer ?
#
loop_
_entity_poly.entity_id
_entity_poly.type
_entity_poly.pdbx_seq_one_letter_code
_entity_poly.pdbx_strand_id
1 'polypeptide(L)'
;MIELIPAIDLIDGKCVRLTKGDYATQKTYNEDPVAVAREFESYGFKRLHVVDLDGARSKHIVNHKVLERLASATGLTIDFGGGIKADEDLRIAFESGAALVTIGSVAATRPELFLGWLGQYGSDHIILGADVKDGLISINGWNCLLYTSDAADEH
;
A
#
# COMPACT_ATOMS: atom_id res chain seq x y z
N MET A 1 2.10 12.79 19.96
CA MET A 1 2.73 13.49 18.81
C MET A 1 2.27 12.87 17.51
N ILE A 2 1.90 13.68 16.55
CA ILE A 2 1.47 13.20 15.22
C ILE A 2 2.71 12.99 14.36
N GLU A 3 2.84 11.80 13.80
CA GLU A 3 3.87 11.50 12.80
C GLU A 3 3.29 11.69 11.41
N LEU A 4 3.98 12.46 10.57
CA LEU A 4 3.60 12.64 9.17
C LEU A 4 4.30 11.59 8.32
N ILE A 5 3.50 10.85 7.55
CA ILE A 5 3.99 9.81 6.66
C ILE A 5 3.65 10.19 5.23
N PRO A 6 4.63 10.59 4.42
CA PRO A 6 4.38 10.88 3.02
C PRO A 6 4.02 9.61 2.27
N ALA A 7 3.28 9.75 1.18
CA ALA A 7 2.83 8.66 0.35
C ALA A 7 3.22 8.85 -1.12
N ILE A 8 3.54 7.76 -1.77
CA ILE A 8 3.80 7.69 -3.21
C ILE A 8 2.87 6.65 -3.81
N ASP A 9 2.15 7.03 -4.85
CA ASP A 9 1.36 6.10 -5.66
C ASP A 9 2.15 5.78 -6.92
N LEU A 10 2.20 4.49 -7.28
CA LEU A 10 2.98 4.01 -8.43
C LEU A 10 2.09 3.44 -9.52
N ILE A 11 2.29 3.90 -10.76
CA ILE A 11 1.81 3.25 -11.98
C ILE A 11 2.96 3.22 -12.97
N ASP A 12 3.21 2.03 -13.53
CA ASP A 12 4.28 1.80 -14.51
C ASP A 12 5.65 2.32 -14.00
N GLY A 13 5.91 2.10 -12.72
CA GLY A 13 7.16 2.49 -12.07
C GLY A 13 7.32 3.99 -11.83
N LYS A 14 6.28 4.79 -12.04
CA LYS A 14 6.31 6.26 -11.93
C LYS A 14 5.40 6.74 -10.82
N CYS A 15 5.75 7.91 -10.25
CA CYS A 15 4.92 8.57 -9.25
C CYS A 15 3.73 9.26 -9.91
N VAL A 16 2.54 8.90 -9.50
CA VAL A 16 1.29 9.42 -10.09
C VAL A 16 0.33 9.94 -9.04
N ARG A 17 -0.70 10.63 -9.49
CA ARG A 17 -1.86 11.00 -8.68
C ARG A 17 -3.13 10.62 -9.42
N LEU A 18 -4.09 10.09 -8.66
CA LEU A 18 -5.44 9.83 -9.14
C LEU A 18 -6.42 10.76 -8.41
N THR A 19 -7.45 11.21 -9.10
CA THR A 19 -8.55 11.94 -8.45
C THR A 19 -9.56 10.91 -7.95
N LYS A 20 -9.73 10.82 -6.62
CA LYS A 20 -10.66 9.89 -5.97
C LYS A 20 -10.51 8.43 -6.42
N GLY A 21 -9.27 8.00 -6.68
CA GLY A 21 -8.99 6.63 -7.09
C GLY A 21 -9.33 6.31 -8.54
N ASP A 22 -9.71 7.30 -9.35
CA ASP A 22 -10.08 7.09 -10.75
C ASP A 22 -8.83 7.04 -11.64
N TYR A 23 -8.53 5.85 -12.17
CA TYR A 23 -7.36 5.62 -13.04
C TYR A 23 -7.41 6.45 -14.33
N ALA A 24 -8.60 6.84 -14.80
CA ALA A 24 -8.73 7.70 -15.98
C ALA A 24 -8.21 9.13 -15.72
N THR A 25 -8.08 9.52 -14.46
CA THR A 25 -7.56 10.85 -14.07
C THR A 25 -6.06 10.84 -13.79
N GLN A 26 -5.37 9.76 -14.11
CA GLN A 26 -3.95 9.58 -13.82
C GLN A 26 -3.10 10.75 -14.34
N LYS A 27 -2.26 11.29 -13.45
CA LYS A 27 -1.24 12.28 -13.80
C LYS A 27 0.10 11.84 -13.21
N THR A 28 1.11 11.74 -14.07
CA THR A 28 2.48 11.49 -13.61
C THR A 28 3.11 12.81 -13.16
N TYR A 29 3.51 12.90 -11.90
CA TYR A 29 4.18 14.10 -11.41
C TYR A 29 5.69 13.93 -11.27
N ASN A 30 6.19 12.71 -11.28
CA ASN A 30 7.62 12.42 -11.30
C ASN A 30 7.85 11.02 -11.85
N GLU A 31 8.78 10.89 -12.78
CA GLU A 31 9.12 9.60 -13.37
C GLU A 31 10.11 8.80 -12.52
N ASP A 32 10.73 9.44 -11.52
CA ASP A 32 11.74 8.82 -10.66
C ASP A 32 11.28 8.76 -9.19
N PRO A 33 10.69 7.64 -8.76
CA PRO A 33 10.28 7.48 -7.37
C PRO A 33 11.44 7.59 -6.37
N VAL A 34 12.64 7.17 -6.74
CA VAL A 34 13.80 7.25 -5.86
C VAL A 34 14.15 8.70 -5.56
N ALA A 35 14.12 9.57 -6.58
CA ALA A 35 14.34 10.99 -6.38
C ALA A 35 13.34 11.61 -5.42
N VAL A 36 12.05 11.25 -5.55
CA VAL A 36 10.99 11.72 -4.65
C VAL A 36 11.23 11.24 -3.22
N ALA A 37 11.57 9.96 -3.05
CA ALA A 37 11.83 9.39 -1.73
C ALA A 37 13.05 10.05 -1.06
N ARG A 38 14.12 10.29 -1.80
CA ARG A 38 15.30 10.99 -1.30
C ARG A 38 14.98 12.40 -0.85
N GLU A 39 14.11 13.09 -1.57
CA GLU A 39 13.65 14.42 -1.19
C GLU A 39 12.90 14.39 0.13
N PHE A 40 11.98 13.43 0.32
CA PHE A 40 11.31 13.24 1.60
C PHE A 40 12.30 12.95 2.72
N GLU A 41 13.28 12.09 2.48
CA GLU A 41 14.31 11.77 3.47
C GLU A 41 15.12 13.02 3.84
N SER A 42 15.42 13.87 2.87
CA SER A 42 16.17 15.11 3.11
C SER A 42 15.39 16.10 3.98
N TYR A 43 14.08 16.05 3.98
CA TYR A 43 13.23 16.88 4.84
C TYR A 43 13.08 16.30 6.25
N GLY A 44 13.69 15.15 6.54
CA GLY A 44 13.65 14.53 7.86
C GLY A 44 12.56 13.50 8.06
N PHE A 45 11.80 13.15 7.05
CA PHE A 45 10.82 12.06 7.16
C PHE A 45 11.54 10.74 7.38
N LYS A 46 10.93 9.87 8.18
CA LYS A 46 11.51 8.55 8.54
C LYS A 46 10.75 7.40 7.88
N ARG A 47 9.51 7.63 7.49
CA ARG A 47 8.64 6.60 6.93
C ARG A 47 8.10 7.03 5.58
N LEU A 48 7.79 6.05 4.75
CA LEU A 48 7.21 6.25 3.42
C LEU A 48 6.12 5.21 3.19
N HIS A 49 4.94 5.67 2.80
CA HIS A 49 3.85 4.79 2.37
C HIS A 49 3.86 4.70 0.84
N VAL A 50 3.96 3.49 0.32
CA VAL A 50 4.03 3.23 -1.13
C VAL A 50 2.83 2.39 -1.54
N VAL A 51 2.08 2.89 -2.51
CA VAL A 51 0.92 2.17 -3.05
C VAL A 51 1.21 1.74 -4.48
N ASP A 52 1.16 0.44 -4.71
CA ASP A 52 1.29 -0.16 -6.03
C ASP A 52 -0.08 -0.18 -6.69
N LEU A 53 -0.41 0.88 -7.45
CA LEU A 53 -1.71 0.99 -8.10
C LEU A 53 -1.88 -0.04 -9.23
N ASP A 54 -0.79 -0.44 -9.89
CA ASP A 54 -0.84 -1.54 -10.84
C ASP A 54 -1.17 -2.85 -10.14
N GLY A 55 -0.57 -3.06 -8.96
CA GLY A 55 -0.87 -4.23 -8.14
C GLY A 55 -2.31 -4.26 -7.65
N ALA A 56 -2.83 -3.13 -7.19
CA ALA A 56 -4.22 -3.03 -6.75
C ALA A 56 -5.18 -3.39 -7.88
N ARG A 57 -4.86 -2.98 -9.09
CA ARG A 57 -5.68 -3.22 -10.28
C ARG A 57 -5.59 -4.65 -10.79
N SER A 58 -4.38 -5.23 -10.81
CA SER A 58 -4.14 -6.59 -11.31
C SER A 58 -4.30 -7.68 -10.26
N LYS A 59 -4.48 -7.30 -8.98
CA LYS A 59 -4.70 -8.20 -7.85
C LYS A 59 -3.47 -9.05 -7.47
N HIS A 60 -2.28 -8.54 -7.77
CA HIS A 60 -1.01 -9.08 -7.30
C HIS A 60 0.05 -7.99 -7.33
N ILE A 61 1.15 -8.18 -6.63
CA ILE A 61 2.25 -7.22 -6.58
C ILE A 61 2.87 -7.04 -7.97
N VAL A 62 3.09 -5.79 -8.39
CA VAL A 62 3.67 -5.46 -9.70
C VAL A 62 4.96 -4.65 -9.56
N ASN A 63 4.92 -3.53 -8.85
CA ASN A 63 6.05 -2.59 -8.79
C ASN A 63 7.06 -2.93 -7.69
N HIS A 64 7.35 -4.22 -7.46
CA HIS A 64 8.29 -4.66 -6.44
C HIS A 64 9.74 -4.25 -6.73
N LYS A 65 10.10 -4.08 -8.01
CA LYS A 65 11.45 -3.61 -8.35
C LYS A 65 11.66 -2.16 -7.98
N VAL A 66 10.62 -1.34 -8.06
CA VAL A 66 10.66 0.04 -7.55
C VAL A 66 10.85 0.01 -6.04
N LEU A 67 10.15 -0.87 -5.33
CA LEU A 67 10.30 -1.05 -3.89
C LEU A 67 11.76 -1.41 -3.53
N GLU A 68 12.38 -2.34 -4.27
CA GLU A 68 13.79 -2.69 -4.07
C GLU A 68 14.70 -1.47 -4.19
N ARG A 69 14.48 -0.64 -5.21
CA ARG A 69 15.29 0.57 -5.42
C ARG A 69 15.06 1.60 -4.31
N LEU A 70 13.83 1.78 -3.88
CA LEU A 70 13.51 2.69 -2.77
C LEU A 70 14.19 2.25 -1.48
N ALA A 71 14.09 0.96 -1.16
CA ALA A 71 14.68 0.40 0.06
C ALA A 71 16.20 0.47 0.06
N SER A 72 16.85 0.25 -1.11
CA SER A 72 18.32 0.30 -1.19
C SER A 72 18.88 1.72 -1.30
N ALA A 73 18.12 2.66 -1.84
CA ALA A 73 18.59 4.03 -2.06
C ALA A 73 18.32 4.99 -0.89
N THR A 74 17.48 4.61 0.06
CA THR A 74 17.08 5.44 1.20
C THR A 74 17.14 4.65 2.51
N GLY A 75 17.16 5.38 3.62
CA GLY A 75 17.01 4.79 4.96
C GLY A 75 15.58 4.84 5.48
N LEU A 76 14.60 5.12 4.62
CA LEU A 76 13.19 5.18 5.03
C LEU A 76 12.64 3.82 5.41
N THR A 77 11.80 3.81 6.42
CA THR A 77 10.97 2.65 6.75
C THR A 77 9.77 2.65 5.82
N ILE A 78 9.68 1.64 4.95
CA ILE A 78 8.67 1.62 3.90
C ILE A 78 7.54 0.68 4.29
N ASP A 79 6.31 1.17 4.25
CA ASP A 79 5.14 0.32 4.17
C ASP A 79 4.62 0.29 2.73
N PHE A 80 4.27 -0.91 2.28
CA PHE A 80 3.94 -1.15 0.88
C PHE A 80 2.57 -1.84 0.77
N GLY A 81 1.73 -1.33 -0.10
CA GLY A 81 0.41 -1.90 -0.34
C GLY A 81 0.02 -1.84 -1.79
N GLY A 82 -1.10 -2.48 -2.10
CA GLY A 82 -1.63 -2.58 -3.45
C GLY A 82 -1.39 -3.95 -4.07
N GLY A 83 -2.44 -4.75 -4.17
CA GLY A 83 -2.37 -6.06 -4.81
C GLY A 83 -1.85 -7.20 -3.93
N ILE A 84 -1.80 -7.01 -2.62
CA ILE A 84 -1.38 -8.08 -1.71
C ILE A 84 -2.57 -9.01 -1.47
N LYS A 85 -2.60 -10.12 -2.21
CA LYS A 85 -3.72 -11.07 -2.23
C LYS A 85 -3.34 -12.50 -1.87
N ALA A 86 -2.06 -12.86 -1.94
CA ALA A 86 -1.56 -14.21 -1.71
C ALA A 86 -0.28 -14.19 -0.89
N ASP A 87 0.09 -15.34 -0.34
CA ASP A 87 1.33 -15.52 0.43
C ASP A 87 2.56 -15.05 -0.35
N GLU A 88 2.58 -15.30 -1.64
CA GLU A 88 3.71 -14.91 -2.49
C GLU A 88 3.86 -13.39 -2.58
N ASP A 89 2.74 -12.65 -2.63
CA ASP A 89 2.80 -11.20 -2.66
C ASP A 89 3.46 -10.63 -1.42
N LEU A 90 3.12 -11.17 -0.24
CA LEU A 90 3.78 -10.76 1.01
C LEU A 90 5.26 -11.09 0.99
N ARG A 91 5.62 -12.30 0.57
CA ARG A 91 7.01 -12.73 0.49
C ARG A 91 7.81 -11.79 -0.40
N ILE A 92 7.30 -11.48 -1.59
CA ILE A 92 7.96 -10.58 -2.53
C ILE A 92 8.11 -9.18 -1.92
N ALA A 93 7.06 -8.65 -1.28
CA ALA A 93 7.12 -7.32 -0.67
C ALA A 93 8.19 -7.25 0.42
N PHE A 94 8.23 -8.20 1.34
CA PHE A 94 9.24 -8.21 2.40
C PHE A 94 10.64 -8.45 1.87
N GLU A 95 10.83 -9.37 0.94
CA GLU A 95 12.13 -9.60 0.30
C GLU A 95 12.62 -8.41 -0.50
N SER A 96 11.71 -7.61 -1.04
CA SER A 96 12.04 -6.39 -1.78
C SER A 96 12.37 -5.20 -0.87
N GLY A 97 12.17 -5.33 0.44
CA GLY A 97 12.61 -4.33 1.40
C GLY A 97 11.50 -3.59 2.14
N ALA A 98 10.25 -4.01 2.01
CA ALA A 98 9.17 -3.44 2.83
C ALA A 98 9.37 -3.84 4.30
N ALA A 99 9.28 -2.87 5.20
CA ALA A 99 9.26 -3.13 6.63
C ALA A 99 7.86 -3.50 7.10
N LEU A 100 6.85 -2.94 6.45
CA LEU A 100 5.44 -3.22 6.72
C LEU A 100 4.71 -3.40 5.40
N VAL A 101 3.62 -4.16 5.45
CA VAL A 101 2.75 -4.38 4.30
C VAL A 101 1.34 -3.95 4.67
N THR A 102 0.72 -3.13 3.83
CA THR A 102 -0.66 -2.70 4.01
C THR A 102 -1.58 -3.65 3.26
N ILE A 103 -2.52 -4.24 3.99
CA ILE A 103 -3.47 -5.21 3.47
C ILE A 103 -4.88 -4.63 3.59
N GLY A 104 -5.60 -4.58 2.48
CA GLY A 104 -6.94 -4.02 2.42
C GLY A 104 -8.00 -5.09 2.24
N SER A 105 -8.32 -5.41 0.98
CA SER A 105 -9.47 -6.25 0.65
C SER A 105 -9.41 -7.67 1.22
N VAL A 106 -8.22 -8.27 1.38
CA VAL A 106 -8.09 -9.63 1.94
C VAL A 106 -8.62 -9.71 3.36
N ALA A 107 -8.39 -8.68 4.17
CA ALA A 107 -8.91 -8.65 5.54
C ALA A 107 -10.45 -8.72 5.59
N ALA A 108 -11.12 -8.16 4.59
CA ALA A 108 -12.58 -8.17 4.49
C ALA A 108 -13.12 -9.41 3.79
N THR A 109 -12.47 -9.87 2.72
CA THR A 109 -12.96 -10.96 1.87
C THR A 109 -12.44 -12.34 2.31
N ARG A 110 -11.27 -12.39 2.91
CA ARG A 110 -10.61 -13.62 3.37
C ARG A 110 -9.98 -13.43 4.76
N PRO A 111 -10.82 -13.19 5.79
CA PRO A 111 -10.31 -12.86 7.12
C PRO A 111 -9.41 -13.95 7.73
N GLU A 112 -9.65 -15.21 7.42
CA GLU A 112 -8.83 -16.32 7.92
C GLU A 112 -7.40 -16.25 7.38
N LEU A 113 -7.25 -15.92 6.09
CA LEU A 113 -5.95 -15.73 5.47
C LEU A 113 -5.22 -14.54 6.12
N PHE A 114 -5.92 -13.44 6.30
CA PHE A 114 -5.38 -12.25 6.96
C PHE A 114 -4.89 -12.56 8.39
N LEU A 115 -5.70 -13.28 9.18
CA LEU A 115 -5.31 -13.70 10.53
C LEU A 115 -4.10 -14.62 10.52
N GLY A 116 -4.00 -15.50 9.53
CA GLY A 116 -2.82 -16.34 9.34
C GLY A 116 -1.55 -15.52 9.08
N TRP A 117 -1.65 -14.47 8.29
CA TRP A 117 -0.54 -13.56 8.04
C TRP A 117 -0.12 -12.78 9.29
N LEU A 118 -1.10 -12.32 10.08
CA LEU A 118 -0.80 -11.68 11.37
C LEU A 118 -0.03 -12.62 12.30
N GLY A 119 -0.41 -13.89 12.34
CA GLY A 119 0.31 -14.89 13.13
C GLY A 119 1.71 -15.18 12.62
N GLN A 120 1.90 -15.19 11.30
CA GLN A 120 3.17 -15.52 10.66
C GLN A 120 4.18 -14.36 10.71
N TYR A 121 3.75 -13.15 10.40
CA TYR A 121 4.63 -11.99 10.27
C TYR A 121 4.60 -11.05 11.47
N GLY A 122 3.57 -11.14 12.30
CA GLY A 122 3.38 -10.28 13.45
C GLY A 122 2.67 -8.96 13.13
N SER A 123 2.00 -8.42 14.14
CA SER A 123 1.23 -7.17 14.00
C SER A 123 2.11 -5.94 13.74
N ASP A 124 3.41 -6.02 14.04
CA ASP A 124 4.35 -4.92 13.80
C ASP A 124 4.72 -4.77 12.32
N HIS A 125 4.39 -5.76 11.49
CA HIS A 125 4.74 -5.77 10.07
C HIS A 125 3.54 -5.68 9.14
N ILE A 126 2.33 -5.64 9.68
CA ILE A 126 1.10 -5.61 8.88
C ILE A 126 0.24 -4.42 9.32
N ILE A 127 -0.21 -3.67 8.32
CA ILE A 127 -1.15 -2.56 8.51
C ILE A 127 -2.46 -2.95 7.84
N LEU A 128 -3.57 -2.78 8.57
CA LEU A 128 -4.89 -2.92 7.98
C LEU A 128 -5.27 -1.60 7.31
N GLY A 129 -5.37 -1.61 5.99
CA GLY A 129 -5.84 -0.48 5.21
C GLY A 129 -7.31 -0.65 4.86
N ALA A 130 -8.11 0.38 5.11
CA ALA A 130 -9.52 0.37 4.77
C ALA A 130 -9.92 1.72 4.18
N ASP A 131 -10.18 1.75 2.89
CA ASP A 131 -10.74 2.92 2.22
C ASP A 131 -12.26 2.82 2.26
N VAL A 132 -12.92 3.89 2.66
CA VAL A 132 -14.37 3.91 2.79
C VAL A 132 -14.96 4.90 1.78
N LYS A 133 -15.97 4.45 1.06
CA LYS A 133 -16.72 5.27 0.13
C LYS A 133 -18.22 5.02 0.35
N ASP A 134 -18.98 6.08 0.63
CA ASP A 134 -20.42 6.00 0.87
C ASP A 134 -20.80 4.99 1.98
N GLY A 135 -19.98 4.92 3.04
CA GLY A 135 -20.19 3.98 4.15
C GLY A 135 -19.78 2.55 3.85
N LEU A 136 -19.20 2.28 2.68
CA LEU A 136 -18.73 0.96 2.25
C LEU A 136 -17.21 0.93 2.15
N ILE A 137 -16.61 -0.24 2.43
CA ILE A 137 -15.17 -0.42 2.26
C ILE A 137 -14.86 -0.59 0.77
N SER A 138 -13.99 0.27 0.27
CA SER A 138 -13.51 0.20 -1.12
C SER A 138 -12.41 -0.84 -1.24
N ILE A 139 -12.49 -1.69 -2.26
CA ILE A 139 -11.48 -2.70 -2.56
C ILE A 139 -11.07 -2.61 -4.03
N ASN A 140 -9.96 -3.29 -4.37
CA ASN A 140 -9.45 -3.37 -5.75
C ASN A 140 -9.26 -1.99 -6.39
N GLY A 141 -8.61 -1.07 -5.67
CA GLY A 141 -8.33 0.28 -6.19
C GLY A 141 -9.58 1.12 -6.40
N TRP A 142 -10.59 0.97 -5.55
CA TRP A 142 -11.88 1.68 -5.62
C TRP A 142 -12.83 1.17 -6.71
N ASN A 143 -12.51 0.04 -7.34
CA ASN A 143 -13.37 -0.53 -8.40
C ASN A 143 -14.49 -1.40 -7.83
N CYS A 144 -14.45 -1.73 -6.55
CA CYS A 144 -15.46 -2.54 -5.89
C CYS A 144 -15.70 -2.03 -4.47
N LEU A 145 -16.90 -2.16 -3.96
CA LEU A 145 -17.28 -1.74 -2.62
C LEU A 145 -17.77 -2.94 -1.81
N LEU A 146 -17.35 -3.00 -0.55
CA LEU A 146 -17.82 -3.96 0.42
C LEU A 146 -18.61 -3.25 1.52
N TYR A 147 -19.60 -3.92 2.05
CA TYR A 147 -20.36 -3.40 3.18
C TYR A 147 -19.44 -3.33 4.40
N THR A 148 -19.50 -2.22 5.15
CA THR A 148 -18.77 -2.12 6.42
C THR A 148 -19.35 -3.11 7.42
N SER A 149 -18.46 -3.80 8.15
CA SER A 149 -18.94 -4.77 9.14
C SER A 149 -19.65 -4.07 10.29
N ASP A 150 -20.61 -4.77 10.90
CA ASP A 150 -21.33 -4.27 12.07
C ASP A 150 -20.40 -3.96 13.24
N ALA A 151 -19.25 -4.62 13.32
CA ALA A 151 -18.26 -4.37 14.34
C ALA A 151 -17.66 -2.96 14.25
N ALA A 152 -17.66 -2.33 13.07
CA ALA A 152 -17.22 -0.95 12.90
C ALA A 152 -18.25 0.06 13.41
N ASP A 153 -19.51 -0.33 13.49
CA ASP A 153 -20.61 0.53 13.92
C ASP A 153 -20.81 0.53 15.44
N GLU A 154 -20.14 -0.37 16.16
CA GLU A 154 -20.23 -0.47 17.62
C GLU A 154 -19.31 0.50 18.35
N HIS A 155 -18.54 1.26 17.63
CA HIS A 155 -17.64 2.27 18.16
C HIS A 155 -18.20 3.66 17.95
#